data_edf74858226b636cc4750e632502e939
#
_entry.id   edf74858226b636cc4750e632502e939
#
_cell.length_a   1.000
_cell.length_b   1.000
_cell.length_c   1.000
_cell.angle_alpha   90.00
_cell.angle_beta   90.00
_cell.angle_gamma   90.00
#
_symmetry.space_group_name_H-M   'P 1'
#
loop_
_entity.id
_entity.type
_entity.pdbx_description
1 polymer ?
#
loop_
_entity_poly.entity_id
_entity_poly.type
_entity_poly.pdbx_seq_one_letter_code
_entity_poly.pdbx_strand_id
1 'polypeptide(L)'
;LKLPGVHLVGVVDLSPATAISNMKYVGWQEERFAATSFDDAARQGTTHVSDDALALIGHGAVDIVIECTGNPLAAVEHCLAAFHHRKDVINVTVEADAFCGPGLAKAASEAGVIYSMAYGDQPALTCDLVDWARTCGFHVVAAGRGHKWLPHYRQSTPETVWDHWGLTAEQAKRGRLNPKMFNAFLDGSKPAIESAAIANATGLDVPRDGLAFPPGSAEDIPTLMRPRALGGCLDHEGMVEVVSCVTPDGKPIPYDIRKGVWVCFRGDTDYIRNCFEEYKVTTDPTGRYMALYKKWHLIGLELGISVASVGLRREATGAAITFNGDVAAIAKRDLKAGEMLDGEGGYTVSGGLRPADVSVERQ
;
A
#
# COMPACT_ATOMS: atom_id res chain seq x y z
N LEU A 1 4.56 -2.33 20.89
CA LEU A 1 5.53 -3.25 20.30
C LEU A 1 5.82 -4.40 21.25
N LYS A 2 5.61 -5.63 20.77
CA LYS A 2 5.93 -6.86 21.52
C LYS A 2 7.04 -7.66 20.81
N LEU A 3 7.66 -7.07 19.78
CA LEU A 3 8.74 -7.72 19.04
C LEU A 3 10.00 -7.72 19.90
N PRO A 4 10.53 -8.90 20.27
CA PRO A 4 11.75 -8.98 21.07
C PRO A 4 12.96 -8.35 20.36
N GLY A 5 13.81 -7.65 21.11
CA GLY A 5 15.00 -6.99 20.56
C GLY A 5 14.75 -5.66 19.85
N VAL A 6 13.51 -5.15 19.87
CA VAL A 6 13.16 -3.85 19.30
C VAL A 6 12.79 -2.87 20.40
N HIS A 7 13.44 -1.72 20.40
CA HIS A 7 13.16 -0.61 21.29
C HIS A 7 12.60 0.58 20.47
N LEU A 8 11.40 1.06 20.82
CA LEU A 8 10.83 2.27 20.28
C LEU A 8 11.33 3.47 21.08
N VAL A 9 12.34 4.14 20.58
CA VAL A 9 13.00 5.27 21.27
C VAL A 9 12.08 6.51 21.31
N GLY A 10 11.35 6.77 20.23
CA GLY A 10 10.50 7.95 20.15
C GLY A 10 9.26 7.74 19.29
N VAL A 11 8.25 8.54 19.59
CA VAL A 11 7.06 8.76 18.76
C VAL A 11 6.92 10.25 18.55
N VAL A 12 6.78 10.65 17.30
CA VAL A 12 6.58 12.06 16.94
C VAL A 12 5.26 12.24 16.24
N ASP A 13 4.52 13.26 16.64
CA ASP A 13 3.25 13.67 16.04
C ASP A 13 3.12 15.19 16.16
N LEU A 14 2.47 15.84 15.20
CA LEU A 14 2.16 17.27 15.26
C LEU A 14 1.41 17.65 16.55
N SER A 15 0.73 16.68 17.16
CA SER A 15 0.06 16.79 18.45
C SER A 15 0.52 15.68 19.40
N PRO A 16 1.55 15.89 20.22
CA PRO A 16 2.00 14.91 21.22
C PRO A 16 0.87 14.40 22.12
N ALA A 17 -0.09 15.27 22.45
CA ALA A 17 -1.26 14.89 23.24
C ALA A 17 -2.14 13.84 22.50
N THR A 18 -2.29 13.96 21.19
CA THR A 18 -3.00 12.98 20.36
C THR A 18 -2.24 11.65 20.32
N ALA A 19 -0.92 11.69 20.12
CA ALA A 19 -0.09 10.49 20.17
C ALA A 19 -0.23 9.75 21.51
N ILE A 20 -0.12 10.46 22.63
CA ILE A 20 -0.32 9.91 23.99
C ILE A 20 -1.73 9.31 24.15
N SER A 21 -2.77 9.99 23.68
CA SER A 21 -4.14 9.48 23.73
C SER A 21 -4.29 8.17 22.96
N ASN A 22 -3.66 8.08 21.78
CA ASN A 22 -3.67 6.88 20.95
C ASN A 22 -2.86 5.73 21.58
N MET A 23 -1.72 6.02 22.19
CA MET A 23 -0.91 5.01 22.92
C MET A 23 -1.72 4.43 24.09
N LYS A 24 -2.41 5.27 24.88
CA LYS A 24 -3.32 4.82 25.95
C LYS A 24 -4.49 4.00 25.40
N TYR A 25 -5.08 4.43 24.31
CA TYR A 25 -6.21 3.73 23.67
C TYR A 25 -5.83 2.30 23.22
N VAL A 26 -4.60 2.09 22.73
CA VAL A 26 -4.09 0.76 22.37
C VAL A 26 -3.48 -0.01 23.54
N GLY A 27 -3.66 0.46 24.78
CA GLY A 27 -3.32 -0.25 26.01
C GLY A 27 -1.87 -0.09 26.49
N TRP A 28 -1.17 0.96 26.07
CA TRP A 28 0.14 1.24 26.63
C TRP A 28 0.00 1.83 28.05
N GLN A 29 0.84 1.32 28.95
CA GLN A 29 0.96 1.87 30.29
C GLN A 29 1.81 3.14 30.25
N GLU A 30 1.50 4.12 31.14
CA GLU A 30 2.15 5.44 31.12
C GLU A 30 3.67 5.37 31.33
N GLU A 31 4.13 4.42 32.11
CA GLU A 31 5.55 4.21 32.39
C GLU A 31 6.35 3.89 31.13
N ARG A 32 5.71 3.34 30.09
CA ARG A 32 6.37 3.00 28.84
C ARG A 32 6.72 4.21 27.97
N PHE A 33 6.07 5.33 28.18
CA PHE A 33 6.30 6.58 27.44
C PHE A 33 6.48 7.79 28.38
N ALA A 34 7.10 7.53 29.55
CA ALA A 34 7.37 8.55 30.55
C ALA A 34 8.69 9.30 30.36
N ALA A 35 9.50 8.94 29.34
CA ALA A 35 10.77 9.58 29.08
C ALA A 35 10.61 11.08 28.76
N THR A 36 11.51 11.88 29.30
CA THR A 36 11.48 13.36 29.14
C THR A 36 12.33 13.85 27.95
N SER A 37 13.16 12.96 27.37
CA SER A 37 13.98 13.21 26.20
C SER A 37 14.28 11.91 25.45
N PHE A 38 14.81 11.97 24.22
CA PHE A 38 15.26 10.79 23.48
C PHE A 38 16.46 10.11 24.16
N ASP A 39 17.40 10.87 24.75
CA ASP A 39 18.48 10.30 25.55
C ASP A 39 17.96 9.55 26.77
N ASP A 40 16.95 10.09 27.44
CA ASP A 40 16.31 9.46 28.58
C ASP A 40 15.59 8.17 28.17
N ALA A 41 14.84 8.22 27.07
CA ALA A 41 14.21 7.06 26.47
C ALA A 41 15.21 5.95 26.13
N ALA A 42 16.30 6.29 25.46
CA ALA A 42 17.36 5.35 25.07
C ALA A 42 18.00 4.69 26.29
N ARG A 43 18.28 5.47 27.34
CA ARG A 43 18.92 4.96 28.58
C ARG A 43 18.00 4.09 29.41
N GLN A 44 16.71 4.43 29.49
CA GLN A 44 15.73 3.73 30.36
C GLN A 44 14.98 2.60 29.66
N GLY A 45 15.11 2.46 28.34
CA GLY A 45 14.33 1.49 27.57
C GLY A 45 12.84 1.86 27.46
N THR A 46 12.53 3.16 27.54
CA THR A 46 11.17 3.71 27.42
C THR A 46 11.01 4.49 26.10
N THR A 47 9.91 5.21 25.92
CA THR A 47 9.64 5.98 24.70
C THR A 47 9.44 7.47 25.06
N HIS A 48 10.08 8.37 24.30
CA HIS A 48 9.79 9.79 24.39
C HIS A 48 8.76 10.20 23.32
N VAL A 49 7.81 11.06 23.68
CA VAL A 49 6.80 11.60 22.77
C VAL A 49 7.08 13.09 22.54
N SER A 50 7.21 13.49 21.27
CA SER A 50 7.64 14.83 20.87
C SER A 50 6.87 15.29 19.61
N ASP A 51 7.04 16.55 19.23
CA ASP A 51 6.63 17.13 17.94
C ASP A 51 7.83 17.43 17.01
N ASP A 52 9.04 17.13 17.45
CA ASP A 52 10.27 17.39 16.68
C ASP A 52 10.73 16.10 15.96
N ALA A 53 10.29 15.94 14.71
CA ALA A 53 10.64 14.80 13.88
C ALA A 53 12.13 14.76 13.53
N LEU A 54 12.73 15.92 13.25
CA LEU A 54 14.14 15.97 12.82
C LEU A 54 15.08 15.66 13.99
N ALA A 55 14.74 16.07 15.21
CA ALA A 55 15.50 15.68 16.40
C ALA A 55 15.47 14.17 16.63
N LEU A 56 14.31 13.50 16.45
CA LEU A 56 14.24 12.03 16.55
C LEU A 56 15.04 11.35 15.45
N ILE A 57 14.88 11.77 14.20
CA ILE A 57 15.57 11.20 13.03
C ILE A 57 17.08 11.31 13.19
N GLY A 58 17.58 12.46 13.66
CA GLY A 58 19.02 12.70 13.89
C GLY A 58 19.58 12.00 15.13
N HIS A 59 18.76 11.43 16.01
CA HIS A 59 19.19 10.90 17.28
C HIS A 59 20.04 9.63 17.15
N GLY A 60 21.15 9.54 17.89
CA GLY A 60 22.13 8.46 17.77
C GLY A 60 21.62 7.06 18.15
N ALA A 61 20.57 6.97 18.96
CA ALA A 61 19.99 5.69 19.39
C ALA A 61 18.91 5.16 18.41
N VAL A 62 18.63 5.86 17.32
CA VAL A 62 17.68 5.41 16.30
C VAL A 62 18.43 4.75 15.14
N ASP A 63 18.11 3.51 14.83
CA ASP A 63 18.65 2.78 13.69
C ASP A 63 17.69 2.81 12.49
N ILE A 64 16.38 2.72 12.77
CA ILE A 64 15.31 2.62 11.77
C ILE A 64 14.26 3.68 12.06
N VAL A 65 13.89 4.45 11.05
CA VAL A 65 12.78 5.40 11.07
C VAL A 65 11.56 4.72 10.45
N ILE A 66 10.42 4.76 11.14
CA ILE A 66 9.13 4.34 10.60
C ILE A 66 8.36 5.61 10.25
N GLU A 67 8.24 5.90 8.96
CA GLU A 67 7.50 7.05 8.45
C GLU A 67 6.03 6.66 8.26
N CYS A 68 5.11 7.36 8.92
CA CYS A 68 3.67 7.04 8.90
C CYS A 68 2.78 8.28 9.02
N THR A 69 3.23 9.42 8.51
CA THR A 69 2.47 10.68 8.58
C THR A 69 1.23 10.71 7.69
N GLY A 70 1.20 9.92 6.61
CA GLY A 70 0.17 9.98 5.58
C GLY A 70 0.24 11.26 4.72
N ASN A 71 1.29 12.07 4.87
CA ASN A 71 1.53 13.25 4.06
C ASN A 71 2.76 13.02 3.17
N PRO A 72 2.62 12.94 1.83
CA PRO A 72 3.72 12.59 0.95
C PRO A 72 4.89 13.59 0.99
N LEU A 73 4.63 14.87 1.17
CA LEU A 73 5.70 15.88 1.23
C LEU A 73 6.50 15.77 2.52
N ALA A 74 5.83 15.63 3.67
CA ALA A 74 6.48 15.37 4.94
C ALA A 74 7.28 14.06 4.92
N ALA A 75 6.70 13.01 4.32
CA ALA A 75 7.37 11.72 4.22
C ALA A 75 8.67 11.81 3.40
N VAL A 76 8.67 12.55 2.28
CA VAL A 76 9.88 12.79 1.48
C VAL A 76 10.94 13.52 2.32
N GLU A 77 10.56 14.58 3.03
CA GLU A 77 11.48 15.34 3.90
C GLU A 77 12.08 14.45 5.00
N HIS A 78 11.25 13.66 5.68
CA HIS A 78 11.70 12.74 6.72
C HIS A 78 12.61 11.64 6.18
N CYS A 79 12.28 11.06 5.02
CA CYS A 79 13.12 10.06 4.37
C CYS A 79 14.49 10.63 4.00
N LEU A 80 14.55 11.80 3.36
CA LEU A 80 15.81 12.44 2.98
C LEU A 80 16.64 12.80 4.22
N ALA A 81 16.02 13.31 5.29
CA ALA A 81 16.69 13.55 6.56
C ALA A 81 17.25 12.26 7.16
N ALA A 82 16.48 11.17 7.15
CA ALA A 82 16.93 9.86 7.64
C ALA A 82 18.14 9.35 6.85
N PHE A 83 18.11 9.45 5.52
CA PHE A 83 19.25 9.05 4.66
C PHE A 83 20.50 9.89 4.93
N HIS A 84 20.34 11.20 5.15
CA HIS A 84 21.44 12.08 5.56
C HIS A 84 22.08 11.62 6.87
N HIS A 85 21.28 11.19 7.83
CA HIS A 85 21.73 10.66 9.12
C HIS A 85 22.07 9.15 9.06
N ARG A 86 22.11 8.52 7.87
CA ARG A 86 22.40 7.10 7.65
C ARG A 86 21.47 6.17 8.44
N LYS A 87 20.19 6.52 8.48
CA LYS A 87 19.14 5.70 9.08
C LYS A 87 18.37 4.96 7.99
N ASP A 88 18.04 3.70 8.26
CA ASP A 88 17.12 2.96 7.44
C ASP A 88 15.69 3.51 7.60
N VAL A 89 14.86 3.38 6.56
CA VAL A 89 13.48 3.86 6.58
C VAL A 89 12.52 2.73 6.21
N ILE A 90 11.46 2.59 7.00
CA ILE A 90 10.27 1.82 6.63
C ILE A 90 9.15 2.83 6.42
N ASN A 91 8.72 2.97 5.17
CA ASN A 91 7.70 3.94 4.77
C ASN A 91 6.32 3.30 4.78
N VAL A 92 5.42 3.82 5.62
CA VAL A 92 3.99 3.45 5.65
C VAL A 92 3.16 4.41 4.80
N THR A 93 3.69 5.62 4.53
CA THR A 93 3.04 6.64 3.70
C THR A 93 3.21 6.27 2.22
N VAL A 94 2.42 5.33 1.74
CA VAL A 94 2.48 4.81 0.36
C VAL A 94 2.26 5.88 -0.70
N GLU A 95 1.66 7.01 -0.35
CA GLU A 95 1.53 8.20 -1.18
C GLU A 95 2.90 8.73 -1.63
N ALA A 96 3.91 8.67 -0.75
CA ALA A 96 5.28 9.05 -1.10
C ALA A 96 5.93 8.02 -2.04
N ASP A 97 5.62 6.72 -1.91
CA ASP A 97 6.08 5.69 -2.85
C ASP A 97 5.52 5.92 -4.26
N ALA A 98 4.24 6.24 -4.38
CA ALA A 98 3.62 6.55 -5.67
C ALA A 98 4.16 7.86 -6.25
N PHE A 99 4.36 8.87 -5.41
CA PHE A 99 4.80 10.22 -5.82
C PHE A 99 6.26 10.26 -6.26
N CYS A 100 7.17 9.68 -5.49
CA CYS A 100 8.61 9.73 -5.78
C CYS A 100 9.42 8.52 -5.29
N GLY A 101 8.78 7.37 -5.11
CA GLY A 101 9.41 6.14 -4.63
C GLY A 101 10.72 5.77 -5.34
N PRO A 102 10.81 5.82 -6.68
CA PRO A 102 12.08 5.56 -7.39
C PRO A 102 13.21 6.52 -6.98
N GLY A 103 12.89 7.80 -6.76
CA GLY A 103 13.85 8.81 -6.29
C GLY A 103 14.32 8.53 -4.87
N LEU A 104 13.40 8.17 -3.97
CA LEU A 104 13.72 7.82 -2.58
C LEU A 104 14.56 6.53 -2.51
N ALA A 105 14.20 5.50 -3.27
CA ALA A 105 14.97 4.25 -3.31
C ALA A 105 16.41 4.49 -3.82
N LYS A 106 16.57 5.34 -4.84
CA LYS A 106 17.88 5.74 -5.35
C LYS A 106 18.69 6.51 -4.29
N ALA A 107 18.08 7.52 -3.66
CA ALA A 107 18.75 8.32 -2.63
C ALA A 107 19.18 7.48 -1.42
N ALA A 108 18.36 6.52 -0.99
CA ALA A 108 18.71 5.57 0.07
C ALA A 108 19.90 4.70 -0.33
N SER A 109 19.91 4.16 -1.55
CA SER A 109 21.02 3.37 -2.09
C SER A 109 22.33 4.17 -2.13
N GLU A 110 22.28 5.42 -2.58
CA GLU A 110 23.44 6.32 -2.59
C GLU A 110 23.95 6.64 -1.18
N ALA A 111 23.05 6.72 -0.19
CA ALA A 111 23.40 6.89 1.21
C ALA A 111 23.88 5.58 1.90
N GLY A 112 23.75 4.42 1.24
CA GLY A 112 24.11 3.12 1.80
C GLY A 112 23.16 2.65 2.90
N VAL A 113 21.89 3.06 2.85
CA VAL A 113 20.82 2.67 3.78
C VAL A 113 19.67 1.99 3.03
N ILE A 114 18.75 1.38 3.78
CA ILE A 114 17.59 0.70 3.22
C ILE A 114 16.37 1.62 3.29
N TYR A 115 15.69 1.75 2.15
CA TYR A 115 14.34 2.27 2.04
C TYR A 115 13.39 1.12 1.74
N SER A 116 12.36 0.93 2.55
CA SER A 116 11.44 -0.19 2.46
C SER A 116 10.00 0.26 2.58
N MET A 117 9.12 -0.26 1.74
CA MET A 117 7.68 -0.24 2.00
C MET A 117 7.36 -1.05 3.25
N ALA A 118 6.25 -0.71 3.91
CA ALA A 118 5.81 -1.35 5.15
C ALA A 118 5.05 -2.66 4.85
N TYR A 119 5.56 -3.79 5.36
CA TYR A 119 4.85 -5.06 5.30
C TYR A 119 3.57 -5.01 6.15
N GLY A 120 2.49 -5.54 5.59
CA GLY A 120 1.13 -5.38 6.10
C GLY A 120 0.31 -4.36 5.30
N ASP A 121 0.96 -3.49 4.51
CA ASP A 121 0.30 -2.76 3.43
C ASP A 121 0.33 -3.57 2.13
N GLN A 122 -0.64 -3.37 1.26
CA GLN A 122 -0.83 -4.16 0.07
C GLN A 122 0.36 -4.12 -0.90
N PRO A 123 1.06 -3.00 -1.13
CA PRO A 123 2.22 -3.00 -2.02
C PRO A 123 3.33 -3.96 -1.58
N ALA A 124 3.75 -3.90 -0.32
CA ALA A 124 4.80 -4.79 0.19
C ALA A 124 4.37 -6.28 0.17
N LEU A 125 3.10 -6.57 0.52
CA LEU A 125 2.55 -7.92 0.44
C LEU A 125 2.49 -8.45 -1.00
N THR A 126 2.18 -7.58 -1.97
CA THR A 126 2.15 -7.96 -3.38
C THR A 126 3.57 -8.20 -3.91
N CYS A 127 4.55 -7.38 -3.50
CA CYS A 127 5.96 -7.61 -3.82
C CYS A 127 6.42 -9.01 -3.36
N ASP A 128 6.09 -9.40 -2.12
CA ASP A 128 6.44 -10.71 -1.56
C ASP A 128 5.86 -11.86 -2.41
N LEU A 129 4.60 -11.77 -2.84
CA LEU A 129 3.98 -12.77 -3.71
C LEU A 129 4.61 -12.81 -5.12
N VAL A 130 4.94 -11.65 -5.69
CA VAL A 130 5.59 -11.54 -7.00
C VAL A 130 7.00 -12.11 -6.94
N ASP A 131 7.76 -11.80 -5.91
CA ASP A 131 9.12 -12.30 -5.71
C ASP A 131 9.11 -13.82 -5.51
N TRP A 132 8.15 -14.33 -4.73
CA TRP A 132 7.95 -15.76 -4.61
C TRP A 132 7.72 -16.42 -5.97
N ALA A 133 6.78 -15.92 -6.76
CA ALA A 133 6.44 -16.50 -8.07
C ALA A 133 7.64 -16.49 -9.02
N ARG A 134 8.36 -15.35 -9.11
CA ARG A 134 9.55 -15.20 -9.95
C ARG A 134 10.71 -16.09 -9.50
N THR A 135 10.94 -16.18 -8.19
CA THR A 135 11.99 -17.03 -7.60
C THR A 135 11.72 -18.51 -7.85
N CYS A 136 10.46 -18.92 -7.87
CA CYS A 136 10.04 -20.28 -8.27
C CYS A 136 10.11 -20.51 -9.79
N GLY A 137 10.47 -19.50 -10.58
CA GLY A 137 10.58 -19.61 -12.04
C GLY A 137 9.28 -19.48 -12.81
N PHE A 138 8.21 -18.99 -12.16
CA PHE A 138 6.94 -18.74 -12.82
C PHE A 138 6.93 -17.40 -13.55
N HIS A 139 6.25 -17.36 -14.69
CA HIS A 139 5.95 -16.12 -15.38
C HIS A 139 4.78 -15.39 -14.70
N VAL A 140 5.06 -14.22 -14.12
CA VAL A 140 4.03 -13.39 -13.50
C VAL A 140 3.18 -12.71 -14.58
N VAL A 141 1.90 -13.02 -14.57
CA VAL A 141 0.92 -12.50 -15.53
C VAL A 141 0.27 -11.21 -15.05
N ALA A 142 -0.07 -11.16 -13.77
CA ALA A 142 -0.58 -9.96 -13.14
C ALA A 142 -0.42 -10.05 -11.63
N ALA A 143 -0.42 -8.89 -10.97
CA ALA A 143 -0.47 -8.82 -9.53
C ALA A 143 -1.29 -7.62 -9.07
N GLY A 144 -1.78 -7.68 -7.83
CA GLY A 144 -2.54 -6.58 -7.28
C GLY A 144 -3.32 -6.93 -6.03
N ARG A 145 -4.41 -6.22 -5.84
CA ARG A 145 -5.22 -6.30 -4.63
C ARG A 145 -6.71 -6.46 -4.92
N GLY A 146 -7.49 -6.75 -3.88
CA GLY A 146 -8.93 -6.66 -3.94
C GLY A 146 -9.45 -5.32 -3.41
N HIS A 147 -10.65 -4.94 -3.85
CA HIS A 147 -11.30 -3.72 -3.40
C HIS A 147 -12.83 -3.80 -3.51
N LYS A 148 -13.56 -2.89 -2.85
CA LYS A 148 -14.99 -2.66 -3.09
C LYS A 148 -15.13 -1.50 -4.07
N TRP A 149 -15.48 -1.80 -5.31
CA TRP A 149 -15.56 -0.77 -6.34
C TRP A 149 -16.83 -0.85 -7.18
N LEU A 150 -17.42 0.31 -7.43
CA LEU A 150 -18.45 0.56 -8.45
C LEU A 150 -18.16 1.91 -9.11
N PRO A 151 -18.45 2.09 -10.41
CA PRO A 151 -18.09 3.31 -11.15
C PRO A 151 -18.56 4.62 -10.51
N HIS A 152 -19.77 4.63 -9.92
CA HIS A 152 -20.33 5.82 -9.28
C HIS A 152 -19.63 6.21 -7.96
N TYR A 153 -18.83 5.32 -7.38
CA TYR A 153 -18.04 5.65 -6.17
C TYR A 153 -16.98 6.71 -6.45
N ARG A 154 -16.59 6.88 -7.73
CA ARG A 154 -15.62 7.93 -8.10
C ARG A 154 -16.07 9.33 -7.69
N GLN A 155 -17.37 9.60 -7.67
CA GLN A 155 -17.94 10.88 -7.25
C GLN A 155 -18.23 10.96 -5.73
N SER A 156 -17.92 9.92 -4.95
CA SER A 156 -18.17 9.95 -3.51
C SER A 156 -17.38 11.06 -2.80
N THR A 157 -17.92 11.54 -1.70
CA THR A 157 -17.35 12.60 -0.87
C THR A 157 -17.26 12.16 0.59
N PRO A 158 -16.52 12.88 1.45
CA PRO A 158 -16.47 12.57 2.88
C PRO A 158 -17.84 12.48 3.57
N GLU A 159 -18.89 13.15 3.05
CA GLU A 159 -20.25 13.06 3.58
C GLU A 159 -20.96 11.78 3.14
N THR A 160 -20.76 11.36 1.88
CA THR A 160 -21.48 10.22 1.30
C THR A 160 -20.80 8.87 1.52
N VAL A 161 -19.57 8.88 2.00
CA VAL A 161 -18.73 7.68 2.13
C VAL A 161 -19.36 6.59 2.99
N TRP A 162 -20.03 6.96 4.08
CA TRP A 162 -20.59 5.99 5.04
C TRP A 162 -21.76 5.20 4.46
N ASP A 163 -22.59 5.83 3.63
CA ASP A 163 -23.70 5.17 2.93
C ASP A 163 -23.18 4.03 2.03
N HIS A 164 -22.08 4.28 1.33
CA HIS A 164 -21.44 3.29 0.48
C HIS A 164 -20.69 2.20 1.27
N TRP A 165 -20.15 2.55 2.44
CA TRP A 165 -19.51 1.57 3.33
C TRP A 165 -20.51 0.73 4.10
N GLY A 166 -21.74 1.16 4.25
CA GLY A 166 -22.78 0.54 5.09
C GLY A 166 -22.52 0.74 6.59
N LEU A 167 -21.94 1.89 6.95
CA LEU A 167 -21.72 2.30 8.35
C LEU A 167 -22.62 3.47 8.68
N THR A 168 -23.13 3.51 9.92
CA THR A 168 -23.77 4.71 10.43
C THR A 168 -22.74 5.76 10.86
N ALA A 169 -23.13 7.04 10.87
CA ALA A 169 -22.27 8.12 11.36
C ALA A 169 -21.80 7.87 12.82
N GLU A 170 -22.65 7.26 13.65
CA GLU A 170 -22.31 6.90 15.03
C GLU A 170 -21.25 5.79 15.10
N GLN A 171 -21.35 4.77 14.23
CA GLN A 171 -20.34 3.71 14.13
C GLN A 171 -19.00 4.27 13.69
N ALA A 172 -19.00 5.16 12.68
CA ALA A 172 -17.79 5.82 12.20
C ALA A 172 -17.14 6.69 13.29
N LYS A 173 -17.94 7.48 14.01
CA LYS A 173 -17.46 8.32 15.13
C LYS A 173 -16.88 7.47 16.27
N ARG A 174 -17.58 6.39 16.67
CA ARG A 174 -17.09 5.47 17.71
C ARG A 174 -15.77 4.80 17.32
N GLY A 175 -15.63 4.46 16.03
CA GLY A 175 -14.40 3.90 15.46
C GLY A 175 -13.29 4.93 15.25
N ARG A 176 -13.51 6.21 15.51
CA ARG A 176 -12.57 7.32 15.20
C ARG A 176 -12.13 7.31 13.74
N LEU A 177 -13.04 6.94 12.81
CA LEU A 177 -12.74 6.80 11.40
C LEU A 177 -12.69 8.19 10.73
N ASN A 178 -11.64 8.41 9.92
CA ASN A 178 -11.49 9.65 9.16
C ASN A 178 -12.28 9.55 7.84
N PRO A 179 -13.33 10.36 7.61
CA PRO A 179 -14.17 10.25 6.43
C PRO A 179 -13.41 10.54 5.13
N LYS A 180 -12.46 11.48 5.11
CA LYS A 180 -11.64 11.77 3.94
C LYS A 180 -10.76 10.58 3.57
N MET A 181 -10.09 9.96 4.54
CA MET A 181 -9.28 8.76 4.33
C MET A 181 -10.14 7.59 3.82
N PHE A 182 -11.30 7.35 4.43
CA PHE A 182 -12.20 6.29 3.96
C PHE A 182 -12.77 6.57 2.57
N ASN A 183 -12.97 7.85 2.24
CA ASN A 183 -13.40 8.23 0.90
C ASN A 183 -12.29 8.03 -0.14
N ALA A 184 -11.01 8.23 0.20
CA ALA A 184 -9.90 7.92 -0.68
C ALA A 184 -9.84 6.43 -1.05
N PHE A 185 -10.24 5.53 -0.14
CA PHE A 185 -10.43 4.13 -0.50
C PHE A 185 -11.56 3.98 -1.51
N LEU A 186 -12.70 4.61 -1.29
CA LEU A 186 -13.92 4.39 -2.06
C LEU A 186 -13.86 5.03 -3.45
N ASP A 187 -13.33 6.25 -3.58
CA ASP A 187 -13.30 7.00 -4.84
C ASP A 187 -12.24 6.50 -5.85
N GLY A 188 -11.46 5.49 -5.48
CA GLY A 188 -10.45 4.86 -6.31
C GLY A 188 -9.05 5.47 -6.18
N SER A 189 -8.87 6.54 -5.38
CA SER A 189 -7.56 7.17 -5.17
C SER A 189 -6.57 6.20 -4.54
N LYS A 190 -6.93 5.58 -3.42
CA LYS A 190 -6.03 4.66 -2.72
C LYS A 190 -5.68 3.42 -3.54
N PRO A 191 -6.64 2.73 -4.21
CA PRO A 191 -6.30 1.67 -5.16
C PRO A 191 -5.33 2.11 -6.26
N ALA A 192 -5.46 3.33 -6.78
CA ALA A 192 -4.55 3.85 -7.81
C ALA A 192 -3.14 4.07 -7.24
N ILE A 193 -3.02 4.68 -6.06
CA ILE A 193 -1.76 4.95 -5.36
C ILE A 193 -1.02 3.63 -5.06
N GLU A 194 -1.71 2.68 -4.47
CA GLU A 194 -1.11 1.38 -4.12
C GLU A 194 -0.72 0.57 -5.36
N SER A 195 -1.52 0.63 -6.44
CA SER A 195 -1.18 -0.03 -7.70
C SER A 195 0.00 0.62 -8.41
N ALA A 196 0.17 1.95 -8.31
CA ALA A 196 1.37 2.63 -8.80
C ALA A 196 2.61 2.17 -8.03
N ALA A 197 2.53 2.10 -6.70
CA ALA A 197 3.61 1.59 -5.85
C ALA A 197 3.96 0.14 -6.19
N ILE A 198 2.96 -0.74 -6.41
CA ILE A 198 3.16 -2.14 -6.83
C ILE A 198 3.86 -2.17 -8.21
N ALA A 199 3.36 -1.45 -9.21
CA ALA A 199 3.94 -1.41 -10.54
C ALA A 199 5.41 -0.96 -10.50
N ASN A 200 5.69 0.12 -9.77
CA ASN A 200 7.03 0.67 -9.64
C ASN A 200 8.00 -0.25 -8.88
N ALA A 201 7.51 -1.03 -7.91
CA ALA A 201 8.34 -1.96 -7.15
C ALA A 201 8.53 -3.31 -7.83
N THR A 202 7.58 -3.76 -8.66
CA THR A 202 7.63 -5.07 -9.31
C THR A 202 8.05 -5.02 -10.77
N GLY A 203 8.07 -3.83 -11.38
CA GLY A 203 8.30 -3.66 -12.82
C GLY A 203 7.15 -4.15 -13.70
N LEU A 204 5.96 -4.38 -13.11
CA LEU A 204 4.75 -4.67 -13.87
C LEU A 204 4.22 -3.41 -14.56
N ASP A 205 3.55 -3.60 -15.68
CA ASP A 205 2.96 -2.50 -16.43
C ASP A 205 1.62 -2.04 -15.83
N VAL A 206 1.22 -0.85 -16.22
CA VAL A 206 -0.03 -0.21 -15.79
C VAL A 206 -1.02 -0.18 -16.96
N PRO A 207 -2.31 -0.51 -16.73
CA PRO A 207 -3.32 -0.41 -17.78
C PRO A 207 -3.42 1.00 -18.33
N ARG A 208 -3.40 1.14 -19.67
CA ARG A 208 -3.36 2.45 -20.36
C ARG A 208 -4.54 3.35 -19.99
N ASP A 209 -5.71 2.76 -19.84
CA ASP A 209 -6.95 3.47 -19.49
C ASP A 209 -7.22 3.52 -17.97
N GLY A 210 -6.27 3.00 -17.18
CA GLY A 210 -6.38 2.85 -15.73
C GLY A 210 -7.06 1.53 -15.32
N LEU A 211 -7.21 1.33 -14.03
CA LEU A 211 -7.75 0.11 -13.43
C LEU A 211 -9.18 -0.18 -13.91
N ALA A 212 -9.42 -1.42 -14.31
CA ALA A 212 -10.73 -1.88 -14.79
C ALA A 212 -11.65 -2.37 -13.66
N PHE A 213 -11.09 -2.78 -12.52
CA PHE A 213 -11.83 -3.33 -11.38
C PHE A 213 -12.79 -4.47 -11.76
N PRO A 214 -12.33 -5.53 -12.47
CA PRO A 214 -13.21 -6.64 -12.82
C PRO A 214 -13.79 -7.26 -11.55
N PRO A 215 -15.11 -7.57 -11.54
CA PRO A 215 -15.74 -8.25 -10.41
C PRO A 215 -15.34 -9.72 -10.37
N GLY A 216 -14.95 -10.22 -9.19
CA GLY A 216 -14.58 -11.63 -9.03
C GLY A 216 -14.22 -12.03 -7.60
N SER A 217 -14.23 -13.32 -7.38
CA SER A 217 -13.72 -13.97 -6.18
C SER A 217 -12.20 -14.19 -6.28
N ALA A 218 -11.60 -14.67 -5.20
CA ALA A 218 -10.19 -15.09 -5.21
C ALA A 218 -9.96 -16.27 -6.19
N GLU A 219 -10.97 -17.11 -6.38
CA GLU A 219 -10.89 -18.28 -7.26
C GLU A 219 -11.07 -17.93 -8.74
N ASP A 220 -11.65 -16.76 -9.04
CA ASP A 220 -11.82 -16.28 -10.41
C ASP A 220 -10.54 -15.63 -10.98
N ILE A 221 -9.57 -15.27 -10.14
CA ILE A 221 -8.35 -14.57 -10.54
C ILE A 221 -7.60 -15.24 -11.69
N PRO A 222 -7.37 -16.57 -11.70
CA PRO A 222 -6.69 -17.25 -12.81
C PRO A 222 -7.38 -17.07 -14.17
N THR A 223 -8.69 -16.93 -14.16
CA THR A 223 -9.49 -16.73 -15.39
C THR A 223 -9.62 -15.26 -15.76
N LEU A 224 -9.82 -14.38 -14.78
CA LEU A 224 -9.96 -12.94 -15.00
C LEU A 224 -8.66 -12.31 -15.46
N MET A 225 -7.53 -12.68 -14.85
CA MET A 225 -6.22 -12.07 -15.09
C MET A 225 -5.49 -12.73 -16.26
N ARG A 226 -6.20 -12.92 -17.38
CA ARG A 226 -5.65 -13.32 -18.67
C ARG A 226 -5.78 -12.16 -19.66
N PRO A 227 -4.97 -12.15 -20.73
CA PRO A 227 -5.20 -11.22 -21.82
C PRO A 227 -6.63 -11.31 -22.39
N ARG A 228 -7.17 -10.19 -22.86
CA ARG A 228 -8.53 -10.11 -23.48
C ARG A 228 -8.68 -11.08 -24.64
N ALA A 229 -7.61 -11.29 -25.41
CA ALA A 229 -7.59 -12.27 -26.51
C ALA A 229 -7.82 -13.71 -26.04
N LEU A 230 -7.59 -14.01 -24.77
CA LEU A 230 -7.84 -15.31 -24.12
C LEU A 230 -9.09 -15.29 -23.22
N GLY A 231 -9.91 -14.26 -23.32
CA GLY A 231 -11.16 -14.12 -22.56
C GLY A 231 -10.99 -13.56 -21.14
N GLY A 232 -9.86 -12.95 -20.82
CA GLY A 232 -9.62 -12.24 -19.56
C GLY A 232 -9.86 -10.74 -19.68
N CYS A 233 -9.31 -9.95 -18.74
CA CYS A 233 -9.50 -8.50 -18.68
C CYS A 233 -8.24 -7.68 -19.03
N LEU A 234 -7.06 -8.29 -19.11
CA LEU A 234 -5.81 -7.59 -19.32
C LEU A 234 -5.56 -7.24 -20.80
N ASP A 235 -4.86 -6.14 -21.05
CA ASP A 235 -4.39 -5.81 -22.40
C ASP A 235 -3.27 -6.76 -22.82
N HIS A 236 -2.36 -7.10 -21.91
CA HIS A 236 -1.28 -8.09 -22.07
C HIS A 236 -0.89 -8.70 -20.70
N GLU A 237 -0.01 -9.71 -20.70
CA GLU A 237 0.57 -10.24 -19.46
C GLU A 237 1.60 -9.27 -18.87
N GLY A 238 1.81 -9.33 -17.55
CA GLY A 238 2.77 -8.48 -16.85
C GLY A 238 2.18 -7.17 -16.33
N MET A 239 0.91 -7.13 -15.92
CA MET A 239 0.19 -5.92 -15.52
C MET A 239 -0.25 -5.93 -14.07
N VAL A 240 -0.48 -4.73 -13.52
CA VAL A 240 -1.21 -4.57 -12.25
C VAL A 240 -2.71 -4.43 -12.48
N GLU A 241 -3.53 -4.94 -11.57
CA GLU A 241 -4.99 -4.78 -11.62
C GLU A 241 -5.61 -4.89 -10.21
N VAL A 242 -6.85 -4.43 -10.05
CA VAL A 242 -7.61 -4.50 -8.79
C VAL A 242 -8.92 -5.25 -9.02
N VAL A 243 -9.16 -6.32 -8.25
CA VAL A 243 -10.40 -7.11 -8.32
C VAL A 243 -11.48 -6.51 -7.45
N SER A 244 -12.68 -6.27 -8.02
CA SER A 244 -13.83 -5.78 -7.25
C SER A 244 -14.54 -6.92 -6.53
N CYS A 245 -14.85 -6.71 -5.24
CA CYS A 245 -15.58 -7.68 -4.40
C CYS A 245 -17.11 -7.58 -4.55
N VAL A 246 -17.60 -6.77 -5.46
CA VAL A 246 -19.04 -6.60 -5.73
C VAL A 246 -19.33 -6.73 -7.22
N THR A 247 -20.49 -7.29 -7.51
CA THR A 247 -21.01 -7.35 -8.88
C THR A 247 -21.41 -5.95 -9.37
N PRO A 248 -21.61 -5.73 -10.68
CA PRO A 248 -22.02 -4.43 -11.22
C PRO A 248 -23.32 -3.87 -10.62
N ASP A 249 -24.21 -4.73 -10.11
CA ASP A 249 -25.43 -4.35 -9.39
C ASP A 249 -25.22 -4.20 -7.87
N GLY A 250 -23.97 -4.22 -7.41
CA GLY A 250 -23.56 -3.93 -6.03
C GLY A 250 -23.70 -5.08 -5.03
N LYS A 251 -24.01 -6.29 -5.50
CA LYS A 251 -24.10 -7.46 -4.60
C LYS A 251 -22.72 -7.98 -4.21
N PRO A 252 -22.53 -8.40 -2.95
CA PRO A 252 -21.28 -9.02 -2.52
C PRO A 252 -20.98 -10.32 -3.29
N ILE A 253 -19.72 -10.51 -3.66
CA ILE A 253 -19.21 -11.73 -4.27
C ILE A 253 -18.70 -12.65 -3.17
N PRO A 254 -19.18 -13.92 -3.10
CA PRO A 254 -18.64 -14.89 -2.14
C PRO A 254 -17.16 -15.15 -2.38
N TYR A 255 -16.41 -15.45 -1.32
CA TYR A 255 -14.95 -15.70 -1.38
C TYR A 255 -14.14 -14.54 -1.99
N ASP A 256 -14.61 -13.31 -1.80
CA ASP A 256 -13.93 -12.12 -2.28
C ASP A 256 -12.54 -11.94 -1.67
N ILE A 257 -11.72 -11.14 -2.35
CA ILE A 257 -10.36 -10.76 -1.94
C ILE A 257 -10.28 -9.29 -1.46
N ARG A 258 -11.38 -8.67 -1.07
CA ARG A 258 -11.50 -7.23 -0.78
C ARG A 258 -10.36 -6.65 0.04
N LYS A 259 -9.89 -7.40 1.03
CA LYS A 259 -8.87 -6.95 1.98
C LYS A 259 -7.52 -7.66 1.78
N GLY A 260 -7.33 -8.29 0.66
CA GLY A 260 -6.14 -9.06 0.38
C GLY A 260 -5.39 -8.61 -0.85
N VAL A 261 -4.34 -9.36 -1.13
CA VAL A 261 -3.47 -9.20 -2.29
C VAL A 261 -3.34 -10.52 -3.02
N TRP A 262 -2.94 -10.47 -4.28
CA TRP A 262 -2.83 -11.63 -5.12
C TRP A 262 -1.75 -11.48 -6.19
N VAL A 263 -1.22 -12.61 -6.66
CA VAL A 263 -0.40 -12.73 -7.87
C VAL A 263 -0.99 -13.82 -8.76
N CYS A 264 -1.18 -13.53 -10.03
CA CYS A 264 -1.51 -14.50 -11.07
C CYS A 264 -0.26 -14.82 -11.88
N PHE A 265 0.01 -16.09 -12.08
CA PHE A 265 1.19 -16.56 -12.80
C PHE A 265 0.86 -17.75 -13.68
N ARG A 266 1.76 -18.07 -14.62
CA ARG A 266 1.57 -19.07 -15.64
C ARG A 266 2.59 -20.19 -15.55
N GLY A 267 2.08 -21.43 -15.68
CA GLY A 267 2.90 -22.63 -15.88
C GLY A 267 3.18 -22.85 -17.36
N ASP A 268 4.45 -22.76 -17.78
CA ASP A 268 4.84 -22.80 -19.18
C ASP A 268 5.07 -24.22 -19.72
N THR A 269 5.22 -25.21 -18.86
CA THR A 269 5.49 -26.60 -19.25
C THR A 269 4.32 -27.53 -18.92
N ASP A 270 4.22 -28.63 -19.65
CA ASP A 270 3.25 -29.69 -19.34
C ASP A 270 3.47 -30.29 -17.95
N TYR A 271 4.74 -30.37 -17.52
CA TYR A 271 5.08 -30.83 -16.17
C TYR A 271 4.45 -29.95 -15.10
N ILE A 272 4.58 -28.62 -15.20
CA ILE A 272 3.99 -27.69 -14.23
C ILE A 272 2.46 -27.80 -14.24
N ARG A 273 1.83 -27.90 -15.42
CA ARG A 273 0.36 -28.07 -15.52
C ARG A 273 -0.10 -29.37 -14.87
N ASN A 274 0.62 -30.46 -15.09
CA ASN A 274 0.33 -31.74 -14.43
C ASN A 274 0.46 -31.63 -12.90
N CYS A 275 1.46 -30.88 -12.40
CA CYS A 275 1.56 -30.60 -10.96
C CYS A 275 0.36 -29.82 -10.45
N PHE A 276 -0.11 -28.79 -11.17
CA PHE A 276 -1.30 -28.03 -10.78
C PHE A 276 -2.54 -28.93 -10.69
N GLU A 277 -2.72 -29.84 -11.64
CA GLU A 277 -3.82 -30.80 -11.64
C GLU A 277 -3.69 -31.79 -10.48
N GLU A 278 -2.49 -32.35 -10.26
CA GLU A 278 -2.21 -33.31 -9.17
C GLU A 278 -2.51 -32.69 -7.79
N TYR A 279 -2.07 -31.44 -7.57
CA TYR A 279 -2.32 -30.72 -6.32
C TYR A 279 -3.74 -30.14 -6.23
N LYS A 280 -4.54 -30.28 -7.30
CA LYS A 280 -5.94 -29.76 -7.37
C LYS A 280 -6.06 -28.28 -7.04
N VAL A 281 -5.08 -27.47 -7.47
CA VAL A 281 -5.14 -26.03 -7.31
C VAL A 281 -6.12 -25.43 -8.30
N THR A 282 -6.74 -24.30 -7.93
CA THR A 282 -7.65 -23.59 -8.83
C THR A 282 -6.87 -22.95 -9.96
N THR A 283 -7.22 -23.33 -11.20
CA THR A 283 -6.63 -22.80 -12.43
C THR A 283 -7.69 -22.22 -13.37
N ASP A 284 -7.25 -21.55 -14.41
CA ASP A 284 -8.12 -21.22 -15.54
C ASP A 284 -8.52 -22.50 -16.32
N PRO A 285 -9.49 -22.46 -17.27
CA PRO A 285 -9.91 -23.63 -18.04
C PRO A 285 -8.82 -24.32 -18.86
N THR A 286 -7.69 -23.68 -19.10
CA THR A 286 -6.54 -24.29 -19.81
C THR A 286 -5.58 -25.04 -18.89
N GLY A 287 -5.74 -24.93 -17.59
CA GLY A 287 -4.83 -25.47 -16.58
C GLY A 287 -3.48 -24.76 -16.49
N ARG A 288 -3.32 -23.61 -17.15
CA ARG A 288 -2.04 -22.88 -17.25
C ARG A 288 -1.89 -21.77 -16.24
N TYR A 289 -2.95 -21.01 -15.99
CA TYR A 289 -2.94 -19.86 -15.11
C TYR A 289 -3.39 -20.24 -13.71
N MET A 290 -2.63 -19.85 -12.73
CA MET A 290 -2.91 -20.07 -11.32
C MET A 290 -2.75 -18.75 -10.57
N ALA A 291 -3.40 -18.63 -9.41
CA ALA A 291 -3.18 -17.49 -8.52
C ALA A 291 -2.82 -17.95 -7.11
N LEU A 292 -1.91 -17.20 -6.50
CA LEU A 292 -1.66 -17.24 -5.07
C LEU A 292 -2.17 -15.93 -4.47
N TYR A 293 -2.75 -16.02 -3.27
CA TYR A 293 -3.31 -14.84 -2.63
C TYR A 293 -3.17 -14.89 -1.11
N LYS A 294 -3.08 -13.72 -0.50
CA LYS A 294 -3.19 -13.50 0.93
C LYS A 294 -4.49 -12.75 1.21
N LYS A 295 -5.41 -13.36 1.92
CA LYS A 295 -6.80 -12.89 2.07
C LYS A 295 -6.93 -11.58 2.87
N TRP A 296 -5.99 -11.31 3.78
CA TRP A 296 -5.98 -10.13 4.62
C TRP A 296 -4.65 -9.40 4.52
N HIS A 297 -4.73 -8.07 4.65
CA HIS A 297 -3.59 -7.22 4.99
C HIS A 297 -3.87 -6.61 6.37
N LEU A 298 -2.87 -6.61 7.24
CA LEU A 298 -3.01 -6.16 8.63
C LEU A 298 -2.00 -5.04 8.89
N ILE A 299 -2.29 -3.88 8.28
CA ILE A 299 -1.42 -2.70 8.38
C ILE A 299 -1.09 -2.38 9.85
N GLY A 300 0.17 -2.11 10.13
CA GLY A 300 0.70 -1.87 11.47
C GLY A 300 0.91 -3.15 12.29
N LEU A 301 0.03 -4.15 12.20
CA LEU A 301 0.20 -5.41 12.95
C LEU A 301 1.31 -6.29 12.37
N GLU A 302 1.50 -6.27 11.06
CA GLU A 302 2.54 -7.03 10.36
C GLU A 302 3.86 -6.24 10.20
N LEU A 303 3.92 -4.99 10.63
CA LEU A 303 5.07 -4.10 10.48
C LEU A 303 6.37 -4.66 11.04
N GLY A 304 6.28 -5.50 12.08
CA GLY A 304 7.42 -6.20 12.65
C GLY A 304 8.22 -7.04 11.65
N ILE A 305 7.58 -7.49 10.55
CA ILE A 305 8.26 -8.21 9.46
C ILE A 305 9.23 -7.28 8.74
N SER A 306 8.82 -6.05 8.38
CA SER A 306 9.74 -5.06 7.80
C SER A 306 10.85 -4.68 8.77
N VAL A 307 10.53 -4.48 10.06
CA VAL A 307 11.55 -4.15 11.07
C VAL A 307 12.61 -5.25 11.16
N ALA A 308 12.21 -6.52 11.17
CA ALA A 308 13.14 -7.64 11.18
C ALA A 308 13.90 -7.80 9.85
N SER A 309 13.22 -7.57 8.71
CA SER A 309 13.86 -7.67 7.40
C SER A 309 14.93 -6.60 7.23
N VAL A 310 14.60 -5.35 7.48
CA VAL A 310 15.52 -4.21 7.38
C VAL A 310 16.65 -4.31 8.44
N GLY A 311 16.28 -4.54 9.71
CA GLY A 311 17.25 -4.51 10.80
C GLY A 311 18.19 -5.70 10.87
N LEU A 312 17.72 -6.91 10.54
CA LEU A 312 18.49 -8.15 10.70
C LEU A 312 18.99 -8.72 9.37
N ARG A 313 18.12 -8.74 8.33
CA ARG A 313 18.48 -9.32 7.02
C ARG A 313 19.09 -8.31 6.06
N ARG A 314 18.95 -7.02 6.35
CA ARG A 314 19.36 -5.92 5.48
C ARG A 314 18.65 -5.95 4.11
N GLU A 315 17.36 -6.26 4.12
CA GLU A 315 16.51 -6.39 2.95
C GLU A 315 15.25 -5.55 3.09
N ALA A 316 14.88 -4.84 2.02
CA ALA A 316 13.57 -4.19 1.91
C ALA A 316 12.46 -5.22 1.75
N THR A 317 11.28 -4.98 2.30
CA THR A 317 10.06 -5.77 2.04
C THR A 317 9.29 -5.27 0.81
N GLY A 318 9.86 -4.36 0.07
CA GLY A 318 9.42 -3.78 -1.18
C GLY A 318 10.02 -2.39 -1.34
N ALA A 319 10.52 -2.07 -2.52
CA ALA A 319 11.02 -0.75 -2.88
C ALA A 319 10.89 -0.54 -4.39
N ALA A 320 10.68 0.70 -4.82
CA ALA A 320 10.55 1.00 -6.23
C ALA A 320 11.88 0.74 -6.98
N ILE A 321 11.78 0.05 -8.12
CA ILE A 321 12.90 -0.27 -9.03
C ILE A 321 12.72 0.37 -10.40
N THR A 322 11.49 0.80 -10.74
CA THR A 322 11.11 1.43 -12.01
C THR A 322 10.16 2.59 -11.75
N PHE A 323 9.85 3.34 -12.81
CA PHE A 323 8.76 4.32 -12.82
C PHE A 323 7.79 3.96 -13.96
N ASN A 324 6.94 2.96 -13.72
CA ASN A 324 5.95 2.48 -14.69
C ASN A 324 4.56 3.11 -14.45
N GLY A 325 4.23 3.39 -13.21
CA GLY A 325 2.92 3.91 -12.81
C GLY A 325 2.98 5.25 -12.08
N ASP A 326 2.04 6.10 -12.40
CA ASP A 326 1.79 7.38 -11.74
C ASP A 326 0.29 7.56 -11.44
N VAL A 327 -0.05 8.52 -10.60
CA VAL A 327 -1.43 8.81 -10.21
C VAL A 327 -1.82 10.20 -10.63
N ALA A 328 -2.70 10.27 -11.62
CA ALA A 328 -3.26 11.53 -12.11
C ALA A 328 -4.49 11.94 -11.29
N ALA A 329 -4.64 13.25 -11.04
CA ALA A 329 -5.86 13.82 -10.49
C ALA A 329 -6.96 13.83 -11.55
N ILE A 330 -8.11 13.20 -11.24
CA ILE A 330 -9.29 13.14 -12.10
C ILE A 330 -10.40 13.96 -11.45
N ALA A 331 -10.91 14.97 -12.14
CA ALA A 331 -12.00 15.80 -11.65
C ALA A 331 -13.27 14.95 -11.38
N LYS A 332 -13.87 15.11 -10.21
CA LYS A 332 -15.14 14.46 -9.82
C LYS A 332 -16.35 15.19 -10.41
N ARG A 333 -16.19 16.44 -10.76
CA ARG A 333 -17.20 17.36 -11.30
C ARG A 333 -16.53 18.46 -12.10
N ASP A 334 -17.32 19.34 -12.70
CA ASP A 334 -16.80 20.56 -13.29
C ASP A 334 -16.17 21.45 -12.23
N LEU A 335 -14.98 21.94 -12.50
CA LEU A 335 -14.20 22.80 -11.62
C LEU A 335 -14.12 24.21 -12.22
N LYS A 336 -14.16 25.21 -11.34
CA LYS A 336 -13.99 26.61 -11.74
C LYS A 336 -12.51 27.00 -11.78
N ALA A 337 -12.17 27.95 -12.65
CA ALA A 337 -10.83 28.52 -12.66
C ALA A 337 -10.47 29.10 -11.29
N GLY A 338 -9.31 28.75 -10.75
CA GLY A 338 -8.86 29.17 -9.42
C GLY A 338 -9.41 28.34 -8.26
N GLU A 339 -10.23 27.35 -8.51
CA GLU A 339 -10.70 26.44 -7.46
C GLU A 339 -9.54 25.57 -6.95
N MET A 340 -9.40 25.48 -5.62
CA MET A 340 -8.37 24.67 -4.99
C MET A 340 -8.68 23.17 -5.13
N LEU A 341 -7.70 22.40 -5.57
CA LEU A 341 -7.79 20.94 -5.55
C LEU A 341 -7.50 20.42 -4.13
N ASP A 342 -8.39 19.62 -3.59
CA ASP A 342 -8.33 19.16 -2.19
C ASP A 342 -7.69 17.79 -1.99
N GLY A 343 -7.17 17.20 -3.07
CA GLY A 343 -6.44 15.93 -3.05
C GLY A 343 -7.34 14.71 -2.92
N GLU A 344 -6.71 13.57 -2.64
CA GLU A 344 -7.38 12.28 -2.53
C GLU A 344 -8.50 12.26 -1.47
N GLY A 345 -9.56 11.54 -1.77
CA GLY A 345 -10.70 11.39 -0.85
C GLY A 345 -11.49 12.68 -0.60
N GLY A 346 -11.15 13.77 -1.28
CA GLY A 346 -11.83 15.05 -1.16
C GLY A 346 -13.07 15.19 -2.05
N TYR A 347 -13.40 16.44 -2.40
CA TYR A 347 -14.61 16.83 -3.12
C TYR A 347 -14.36 17.16 -4.60
N THR A 348 -13.14 17.52 -4.94
CA THR A 348 -12.81 18.08 -6.25
C THR A 348 -12.22 17.06 -7.20
N VAL A 349 -11.34 16.19 -6.69
CA VAL A 349 -10.62 15.20 -7.49
C VAL A 349 -10.59 13.83 -6.83
N SER A 350 -10.39 12.80 -7.65
CA SER A 350 -9.98 11.46 -7.22
C SER A 350 -8.68 11.07 -7.93
N GLY A 351 -7.93 10.15 -7.35
CA GLY A 351 -6.75 9.57 -8.00
C GLY A 351 -7.14 8.55 -9.08
N GLY A 352 -6.41 8.56 -10.19
CA GLY A 352 -6.53 7.55 -11.23
C GLY A 352 -5.16 7.07 -11.69
N LEU A 353 -4.96 5.76 -11.67
CA LEU A 353 -3.73 5.14 -12.13
C LEU A 353 -3.52 5.40 -13.63
N ARG A 354 -2.31 5.78 -14.02
CA ARG A 354 -1.89 5.98 -15.40
C ARG A 354 -0.47 5.45 -15.60
N PRO A 355 -0.13 4.99 -16.81
CA PRO A 355 1.27 4.79 -17.17
C PRO A 355 2.07 6.08 -17.01
N ALA A 356 3.29 5.97 -16.51
CA ALA A 356 4.11 7.14 -16.20
C ALA A 356 4.43 8.01 -17.42
N ASP A 357 4.62 7.41 -18.61
CA ASP A 357 4.82 8.12 -19.87
C ASP A 357 3.60 8.98 -20.24
N VAL A 358 2.39 8.46 -20.07
CA VAL A 358 1.13 9.19 -20.33
C VAL A 358 0.94 10.34 -19.33
N SER A 359 1.34 10.14 -18.07
CA SER A 359 1.26 11.19 -17.04
C SER A 359 2.18 12.35 -17.36
N VAL A 360 3.43 12.08 -17.73
CA VAL A 360 4.45 13.09 -18.07
C VAL A 360 4.06 13.87 -19.33
N GLU A 361 3.48 13.24 -20.34
CA GLU A 361 3.05 13.94 -21.58
C GLU A 361 1.90 14.92 -21.35
N ARG A 362 1.16 14.82 -20.25
CA ARG A 362 -0.02 15.66 -19.95
C ARG A 362 0.21 16.71 -18.88
N GLN A 363 1.44 16.81 -18.36
CA GLN A 363 1.85 17.92 -17.48
C GLN A 363 2.23 19.16 -18.28
#